data_327b63ca7fa8da7c14f396a05d5dff5f
#
_entry.id   327b63ca7fa8da7c14f396a05d5dff5f
#
_cell.length_a   1.000
_cell.length_b   1.000
_cell.length_c   1.000
_cell.angle_alpha   90.00
_cell.angle_beta   90.00
_cell.angle_gamma   90.00
#
_symmetry.space_group_name_H-M   'P 1'
#
loop_
_entity.id
_entity.type
_entity.pdbx_description
1 polymer ?
#
loop_
_entity_poly.entity_id
_entity_poly.type
_entity_poly.pdbx_seq_one_letter_code
_entity_poly.pdbx_strand_id
1 'polypeptide(L)'
;MPSQGLLVELMRYIEFSAEDAALMGEMGPLLRPYFPTVVDAFYAAIDRTPGATAVFTGGAEQIIRQKIMLRGWLEGLVGGVYDEQYVERRARIGRTHVRIALDQRYMFAGMNIVRVELHAALDASESWPATKLRVGHRAIDRLCDMELAIMLETYREAYIARVKDAERLATIGQVAASIGHELRNPL
;
A
#
# COMPACT_ATOMS: atom_id res chain seq x y z
N MET A 1 5.28 -1.77 18.09
CA MET A 1 4.49 -0.82 17.29
C MET A 1 5.46 0.08 16.53
N PRO A 2 5.67 -0.12 15.23
CA PRO A 2 6.67 0.68 14.48
C PRO A 2 6.11 1.98 13.86
N SER A 3 4.86 2.37 14.12
CA SER A 3 4.15 3.33 13.28
C SER A 3 4.65 4.78 13.35
N GLN A 4 4.94 5.32 14.54
CA GLN A 4 5.31 6.73 14.66
C GLN A 4 6.73 7.03 14.17
N GLY A 5 7.67 6.13 14.44
CA GLY A 5 9.05 6.24 13.95
C GLY A 5 9.14 6.14 12.43
N LEU A 6 8.38 5.20 11.83
CA LEU A 6 8.38 4.96 10.39
C LEU A 6 7.89 6.18 9.61
N LEU A 7 6.77 6.78 10.00
CA LEU A 7 6.21 7.95 9.30
C LEU A 7 7.21 9.12 9.31
N VAL A 8 7.73 9.46 10.49
CA VAL A 8 8.69 10.57 10.64
C VAL A 8 9.97 10.32 9.84
N GLU A 9 10.47 9.07 9.84
CA GLU A 9 11.63 8.67 9.05
C GLU A 9 11.37 8.82 7.56
N LEU A 10 10.25 8.28 7.05
CA LEU A 10 9.87 8.36 5.64
C LEU A 10 9.68 9.81 5.19
N MET A 11 8.91 10.61 5.92
CA MET A 11 8.68 12.03 5.59
C MET A 11 10.00 12.80 5.49
N ARG A 12 10.92 12.54 6.42
CA ARG A 12 12.25 13.16 6.38
C ARG A 12 13.05 12.69 5.17
N TYR A 13 13.03 11.39 4.88
CA TYR A 13 13.85 10.79 3.82
C TYR A 13 13.43 11.26 2.41
N ILE A 14 12.13 11.38 2.17
CA ILE A 14 11.57 11.85 0.89
C ILE A 14 11.34 13.36 0.86
N GLU A 15 11.71 14.07 1.92
CA GLU A 15 11.48 15.52 2.08
C GLU A 15 10.00 15.93 1.96
N PHE A 16 9.07 15.07 2.44
CA PHE A 16 7.66 15.40 2.46
C PHE A 16 7.37 16.34 3.65
N SER A 17 7.04 17.58 3.34
CA SER A 17 6.89 18.67 4.31
C SER A 17 5.43 18.94 4.70
N ALA A 18 5.24 19.83 5.68
CA ALA A 18 3.92 20.33 6.04
C ALA A 18 3.27 21.12 4.88
N GLU A 19 4.09 21.76 4.05
CA GLU A 19 3.64 22.46 2.84
C GLU A 19 3.14 21.46 1.79
N ASP A 20 3.83 20.32 1.60
CA ASP A 20 3.34 19.24 0.71
C ASP A 20 2.00 18.69 1.24
N ALA A 21 1.87 18.48 2.55
CA ALA A 21 0.62 18.02 3.16
C ALA A 21 -0.54 19.02 2.96
N ALA A 22 -0.29 20.31 3.19
CA ALA A 22 -1.27 21.37 2.95
C ALA A 22 -1.67 21.43 1.47
N LEU A 23 -0.69 21.31 0.57
CA LEU A 23 -0.90 21.29 -0.88
C LEU A 23 -1.77 20.12 -1.32
N MET A 24 -1.55 18.90 -0.77
CA MET A 24 -2.40 17.75 -1.02
C MET A 24 -3.86 18.02 -0.62
N GLY A 25 -4.08 18.63 0.53
CA GLY A 25 -5.41 19.06 0.97
C GLY A 25 -6.05 20.08 0.02
N GLU A 26 -5.27 21.05 -0.46
CA GLU A 26 -5.71 22.06 -1.44
C GLU A 26 -6.05 21.44 -2.80
N MET A 27 -5.32 20.40 -3.24
CA MET A 27 -5.61 19.65 -4.45
C MET A 27 -6.86 18.79 -4.36
N GLY A 28 -7.29 18.44 -3.15
CA GLY A 28 -8.43 17.55 -2.95
C GLY A 28 -9.68 17.91 -3.76
N PRO A 29 -10.19 19.16 -3.70
CA PRO A 29 -11.34 19.59 -4.51
C PRO A 29 -11.13 19.47 -6.03
N LEU A 30 -9.89 19.60 -6.51
CA LEU A 30 -9.55 19.48 -7.93
C LEU A 30 -9.50 18.02 -8.39
N LEU A 31 -9.00 17.14 -7.55
CA LEU A 31 -8.77 15.72 -7.87
C LEU A 31 -10.01 14.84 -7.69
N ARG A 32 -10.86 15.14 -6.70
CA ARG A 32 -12.07 14.33 -6.38
C ARG A 32 -13.00 14.07 -7.56
N PRO A 33 -13.26 15.02 -8.47
CA PRO A 33 -14.11 14.76 -9.64
C PRO A 33 -13.57 13.64 -10.55
N TYR A 34 -12.25 13.39 -10.52
CA TYR A 34 -11.57 12.40 -11.35
C TYR A 34 -11.40 11.03 -10.66
N PHE A 35 -11.75 10.89 -9.37
CA PHE A 35 -11.64 9.60 -8.67
C PHE A 35 -12.35 8.44 -9.35
N PRO A 36 -13.54 8.60 -9.95
CA PRO A 36 -14.14 7.52 -10.73
C PRO A 36 -13.24 7.05 -11.86
N THR A 37 -12.61 7.98 -12.62
CA THR A 37 -11.68 7.66 -13.71
C THR A 37 -10.46 6.91 -13.21
N VAL A 38 -9.85 7.37 -12.10
CA VAL A 38 -8.70 6.68 -11.46
C VAL A 38 -9.08 5.25 -11.06
N VAL A 39 -10.25 5.07 -10.42
CA VAL A 39 -10.75 3.76 -9.99
C VAL A 39 -10.99 2.85 -11.19
N ASP A 40 -11.62 3.36 -12.24
CA ASP A 40 -11.92 2.56 -13.43
C ASP A 40 -10.65 2.18 -14.20
N ALA A 41 -9.68 3.08 -14.35
CA ALA A 41 -8.38 2.78 -14.95
C ALA A 41 -7.63 1.69 -14.16
N PHE A 42 -7.64 1.79 -12.83
CA PHE A 42 -7.01 0.80 -11.94
C PHE A 42 -7.63 -0.59 -12.12
N TYR A 43 -8.98 -0.70 -12.07
CA TYR A 43 -9.65 -2.00 -12.21
C TYR A 43 -9.61 -2.53 -13.64
N ALA A 44 -9.60 -1.68 -14.65
CA ALA A 44 -9.37 -2.10 -16.03
C ALA A 44 -7.98 -2.73 -16.24
N ALA A 45 -6.98 -2.26 -15.51
CA ALA A 45 -5.63 -2.87 -15.56
C ALA A 45 -5.59 -4.22 -14.83
N ILE A 46 -6.26 -4.36 -13.70
CA ILE A 46 -6.43 -5.64 -13.00
C ILE A 46 -7.10 -6.65 -13.93
N ASP A 47 -8.19 -6.26 -14.58
CA ASP A 47 -9.00 -7.14 -15.43
C ASP A 47 -8.20 -7.70 -16.62
N ARG A 48 -7.27 -6.92 -17.16
CA ARG A 48 -6.35 -7.35 -18.23
C ARG A 48 -5.18 -8.22 -17.75
N THR A 49 -5.01 -8.40 -16.42
CA THR A 49 -3.84 -9.05 -15.85
C THR A 49 -4.23 -10.29 -15.05
N PRO A 50 -4.16 -11.51 -15.65
CA PRO A 50 -4.64 -12.75 -15.00
C PRO A 50 -4.07 -13.00 -13.60
N GLY A 51 -2.79 -12.68 -13.36
CA GLY A 51 -2.18 -12.84 -12.04
C GLY A 51 -2.71 -11.85 -10.99
N ALA A 52 -3.17 -10.68 -11.41
CA ALA A 52 -3.80 -9.71 -10.51
C ALA A 52 -5.27 -10.05 -10.24
N THR A 53 -5.98 -10.59 -11.24
CA THR A 53 -7.39 -11.04 -11.09
C THR A 53 -7.52 -12.26 -10.20
N ALA A 54 -6.50 -13.10 -10.11
CA ALA A 54 -6.54 -14.37 -9.36
C ALA A 54 -6.89 -14.21 -7.87
N VAL A 55 -6.66 -13.03 -7.27
CA VAL A 55 -7.01 -12.76 -5.86
C VAL A 55 -8.49 -12.38 -5.66
N PHE A 56 -9.26 -12.18 -6.75
CA PHE A 56 -10.67 -11.82 -6.70
C PHE A 56 -11.54 -13.08 -6.83
N THR A 57 -11.79 -13.75 -5.72
CA THR A 57 -12.55 -15.00 -5.68
C THR A 57 -14.07 -14.80 -5.47
N GLY A 58 -14.50 -13.59 -5.11
CA GLY A 58 -15.88 -13.24 -4.77
C GLY A 58 -16.67 -12.56 -5.90
N GLY A 59 -16.19 -12.67 -7.16
CA GLY A 59 -16.93 -12.20 -8.34
C GLY A 59 -17.19 -10.68 -8.37
N ALA A 60 -18.23 -10.28 -9.11
CA ALA A 60 -18.57 -8.88 -9.39
C ALA A 60 -18.87 -8.06 -8.11
N GLU A 61 -19.52 -8.66 -7.13
CA GLU A 61 -19.82 -7.96 -5.87
C GLU A 61 -18.56 -7.60 -5.07
N GLN A 62 -17.56 -8.46 -5.10
CA GLN A 62 -16.25 -8.15 -4.48
C GLN A 62 -15.62 -6.95 -5.17
N ILE A 63 -15.62 -6.92 -6.51
CA ILE A 63 -15.04 -5.82 -7.29
C ILE A 63 -15.76 -4.50 -6.97
N ILE A 64 -17.07 -4.49 -6.88
CA ILE A 64 -17.84 -3.29 -6.51
C ILE A 64 -17.42 -2.77 -5.13
N ARG A 65 -17.35 -3.65 -4.12
CA ARG A 65 -16.89 -3.26 -2.78
C ARG A 65 -15.46 -2.72 -2.80
N GLN A 66 -14.57 -3.34 -3.57
CA GLN A 66 -13.17 -2.90 -3.65
C GLN A 66 -13.04 -1.55 -4.36
N LYS A 67 -13.84 -1.26 -5.40
CA LYS A 67 -13.90 0.07 -6.02
C LYS A 67 -14.30 1.15 -5.02
N ILE A 68 -15.27 0.88 -4.15
CA ILE A 68 -15.67 1.80 -3.07
C ILE A 68 -14.51 2.02 -2.08
N MET A 69 -13.81 0.93 -1.71
CA MET A 69 -12.66 1.02 -0.81
C MET A 69 -11.50 1.81 -1.42
N LEU A 70 -11.20 1.61 -2.70
CA LEU A 70 -10.17 2.37 -3.41
C LEU A 70 -10.51 3.86 -3.46
N ARG A 71 -11.79 4.19 -3.72
CA ARG A 71 -12.24 5.59 -3.65
C ARG A 71 -12.04 6.19 -2.25
N GLY A 72 -12.40 5.45 -1.19
CA GLY A 72 -12.16 5.89 0.20
C GLY A 72 -10.67 6.06 0.52
N TRP A 73 -9.81 5.24 -0.08
CA TRP A 73 -8.38 5.36 0.02
C TRP A 73 -7.88 6.66 -0.66
N LEU A 74 -8.37 6.98 -1.87
CA LEU A 74 -8.07 8.23 -2.58
C LEU A 74 -8.52 9.46 -1.79
N GLU A 75 -9.68 9.42 -1.12
CA GLU A 75 -10.13 10.51 -0.23
C GLU A 75 -9.13 10.74 0.91
N GLY A 76 -8.63 9.67 1.50
CA GLY A 76 -7.59 9.75 2.53
C GLY A 76 -6.25 10.27 2.00
N LEU A 77 -5.92 9.97 0.73
CA LEU A 77 -4.70 10.42 0.08
C LEU A 77 -4.64 11.94 -0.04
N VAL A 78 -5.76 12.58 -0.41
CA VAL A 78 -5.87 14.03 -0.57
C VAL A 78 -6.40 14.75 0.68
N GLY A 79 -6.40 14.07 1.82
CA GLY A 79 -6.95 14.61 3.06
C GLY A 79 -6.06 15.66 3.75
N GLY A 80 -4.78 15.75 3.40
CA GLY A 80 -3.82 16.69 3.97
C GLY A 80 -3.41 16.38 5.42
N VAL A 81 -3.88 15.26 6.01
CA VAL A 81 -3.55 14.83 7.38
C VAL A 81 -2.87 13.47 7.33
N TYR A 82 -1.60 13.46 7.67
CA TYR A 82 -0.73 12.27 7.65
C TYR A 82 -0.16 12.05 9.04
N ASP A 83 -0.89 11.30 9.85
CA ASP A 83 -0.61 11.02 11.24
C ASP A 83 -0.44 9.49 11.48
N GLU A 84 -0.31 9.10 12.73
CA GLU A 84 -0.21 7.69 13.12
C GLU A 84 -1.45 6.87 12.71
N GLN A 85 -2.65 7.48 12.77
CA GLN A 85 -3.87 6.82 12.35
C GLN A 85 -3.89 6.62 10.83
N TYR A 86 -3.33 7.56 10.08
CA TYR A 86 -3.12 7.41 8.64
C TYR A 86 -2.25 6.19 8.35
N VAL A 87 -1.08 6.08 8.97
CA VAL A 87 -0.18 4.93 8.80
C VAL A 87 -0.87 3.62 9.15
N GLU A 88 -1.60 3.55 10.26
CA GLU A 88 -2.30 2.33 10.66
C GLU A 88 -3.38 1.92 9.65
N ARG A 89 -4.12 2.88 9.10
CA ARG A 89 -5.09 2.59 8.01
C ARG A 89 -4.40 1.98 6.78
N ARG A 90 -3.23 2.53 6.39
CA ARG A 90 -2.44 2.05 5.25
C ARG A 90 -1.79 0.69 5.51
N ALA A 91 -1.23 0.50 6.69
CA ALA A 91 -0.68 -0.78 7.11
C ALA A 91 -1.75 -1.89 7.14
N ARG A 92 -2.99 -1.57 7.51
CA ARG A 92 -4.11 -2.52 7.45
C ARG A 92 -4.40 -2.99 6.03
N ILE A 93 -4.29 -2.10 5.03
CA ILE A 93 -4.41 -2.46 3.62
C ILE A 93 -3.26 -3.38 3.23
N GLY A 94 -2.02 -3.04 3.57
CA GLY A 94 -0.85 -3.88 3.31
C GLY A 94 -0.97 -5.28 3.92
N ARG A 95 -1.41 -5.39 5.19
CA ARG A 95 -1.69 -6.69 5.83
C ARG A 95 -2.78 -7.48 5.10
N THR A 96 -3.77 -6.79 4.52
CA THR A 96 -4.78 -7.47 3.69
C THR A 96 -4.17 -8.01 2.41
N HIS A 97 -3.30 -7.26 1.74
CA HIS A 97 -2.58 -7.73 0.55
C HIS A 97 -1.71 -8.96 0.87
N VAL A 98 -0.99 -8.96 1.99
CA VAL A 98 -0.22 -10.12 2.46
C VAL A 98 -1.13 -11.34 2.67
N ARG A 99 -2.28 -11.15 3.32
CA ARG A 99 -3.22 -12.24 3.64
C ARG A 99 -3.81 -12.90 2.39
N ILE A 100 -4.11 -12.11 1.35
CA ILE A 100 -4.60 -12.65 0.07
C ILE A 100 -3.48 -13.09 -0.87
N ALA A 101 -2.24 -13.11 -0.39
CA ALA A 101 -1.04 -13.44 -1.16
C ALA A 101 -0.89 -12.62 -2.46
N LEU A 102 -1.28 -11.35 -2.44
CA LEU A 102 -1.05 -10.45 -3.57
C LEU A 102 0.45 -10.28 -3.79
N ASP A 103 0.92 -10.54 -5.01
CA ASP A 103 2.32 -10.32 -5.36
C ASP A 103 2.64 -8.82 -5.34
N GLN A 104 3.73 -8.44 -4.68
CA GLN A 104 4.16 -7.05 -4.52
C GLN A 104 4.27 -6.29 -5.84
N ARG A 105 4.62 -6.98 -6.95
CA ARG A 105 4.70 -6.34 -8.28
C ARG A 105 3.38 -5.68 -8.69
N TYR A 106 2.23 -6.26 -8.32
CA TYR A 106 0.92 -5.68 -8.64
C TYR A 106 0.59 -4.46 -7.78
N MET A 107 1.10 -4.40 -6.57
CA MET A 107 0.99 -3.22 -5.71
C MET A 107 1.75 -2.04 -6.32
N PHE A 108 3.00 -2.26 -6.75
CA PHE A 108 3.81 -1.22 -7.42
C PHE A 108 3.18 -0.78 -8.76
N ALA A 109 2.78 -1.74 -9.60
CA ALA A 109 2.16 -1.44 -10.88
C ALA A 109 0.83 -0.69 -10.71
N GLY A 110 0.02 -1.08 -9.73
CA GLY A 110 -1.23 -0.41 -9.39
C GLY A 110 -1.02 1.02 -8.91
N MET A 111 -0.01 1.26 -8.07
CA MET A 111 0.35 2.61 -7.64
C MET A 111 0.79 3.51 -8.79
N ASN A 112 1.51 2.94 -9.78
CA ASN A 112 1.86 3.71 -10.97
C ASN A 112 0.62 4.17 -11.74
N ILE A 113 -0.40 3.31 -11.88
CA ILE A 113 -1.67 3.70 -12.54
C ILE A 113 -2.33 4.84 -11.80
N VAL A 114 -2.47 4.71 -10.47
CA VAL A 114 -3.05 5.78 -9.64
C VAL A 114 -2.29 7.09 -9.80
N ARG A 115 -0.96 7.04 -9.76
CA ARG A 115 -0.09 8.22 -9.90
C ARG A 115 -0.29 8.92 -11.24
N VAL A 116 -0.29 8.16 -12.33
CA VAL A 116 -0.47 8.69 -13.70
C VAL A 116 -1.84 9.36 -13.83
N GLU A 117 -2.89 8.72 -13.34
CA GLU A 117 -4.25 9.27 -13.42
C GLU A 117 -4.42 10.52 -12.53
N LEU A 118 -3.77 10.57 -11.35
CA LEU A 118 -3.79 11.77 -10.50
C LEU A 118 -3.03 12.93 -11.15
N HIS A 119 -1.90 12.65 -11.82
CA HIS A 119 -1.18 13.66 -12.59
C HIS A 119 -2.04 14.20 -13.72
N ALA A 120 -2.66 13.32 -14.51
CA ALA A 120 -3.56 13.74 -15.59
C ALA A 120 -4.75 14.57 -15.09
N ALA A 121 -5.32 14.19 -13.93
CA ALA A 121 -6.39 14.93 -13.29
C ALA A 121 -5.94 16.34 -12.84
N LEU A 122 -4.72 16.44 -12.30
CA LEU A 122 -4.17 17.73 -11.90
C LEU A 122 -3.87 18.61 -13.11
N ASP A 123 -3.32 18.06 -14.20
CA ASP A 123 -3.05 18.78 -15.44
C ASP A 123 -4.33 19.27 -16.14
N ALA A 124 -5.42 18.50 -16.04
CA ALA A 124 -6.73 18.88 -16.56
C ALA A 124 -7.37 20.05 -15.77
N SER A 125 -6.84 20.36 -14.58
CA SER A 125 -7.29 21.48 -13.77
C SER A 125 -6.65 22.77 -14.28
N GLU A 126 -7.35 23.53 -15.10
CA GLU A 126 -6.90 24.83 -15.62
C GLU A 126 -6.73 25.90 -14.53
N SER A 127 -6.99 25.55 -13.28
CA SER A 127 -7.05 26.50 -12.14
C SER A 127 -5.68 26.91 -11.60
N TRP A 128 -4.60 26.17 -11.92
CA TRP A 128 -3.29 26.37 -11.33
C TRP A 128 -2.23 26.80 -12.35
N PRO A 129 -1.33 27.75 -11.99
CA PRO A 129 -0.19 28.08 -12.85
C PRO A 129 0.81 26.93 -12.91
N ALA A 130 1.58 26.83 -14.01
CA ALA A 130 2.52 25.74 -14.27
C ALA A 130 3.54 25.49 -13.14
N THR A 131 3.95 26.56 -12.44
CA THR A 131 4.85 26.47 -11.28
C THR A 131 4.21 25.70 -10.12
N LYS A 132 2.92 25.95 -9.83
CA LYS A 132 2.17 25.28 -8.76
C LYS A 132 1.82 23.86 -9.16
N LEU A 133 1.47 23.58 -10.42
CA LEU A 133 1.27 22.24 -10.96
C LEU A 133 2.51 21.36 -10.72
N ARG A 134 3.69 21.85 -11.05
CA ARG A 134 4.95 21.11 -10.85
C ARG A 134 5.20 20.73 -9.37
N VAL A 135 4.87 21.61 -8.43
CA VAL A 135 4.98 21.29 -7.00
C VAL A 135 3.91 20.28 -6.59
N GLY A 136 2.70 20.39 -7.13
CA GLY A 136 1.61 19.43 -6.92
C GLY A 136 1.97 18.02 -7.39
N HIS A 137 2.51 17.89 -8.61
CA HIS A 137 3.00 16.60 -9.14
C HIS A 137 4.03 15.96 -8.19
N ARG A 138 5.01 16.76 -7.73
CA ARG A 138 6.03 16.26 -6.80
C ARG A 138 5.44 15.83 -5.46
N ALA A 139 4.44 16.53 -4.93
CA ALA A 139 3.75 16.13 -3.71
C ALA A 139 3.00 14.81 -3.88
N ILE A 140 2.32 14.61 -5.02
CA ILE A 140 1.68 13.34 -5.40
C ILE A 140 2.71 12.22 -5.45
N ASP A 141 3.85 12.42 -6.12
CA ASP A 141 4.90 11.42 -6.25
C ASP A 141 5.43 10.98 -4.89
N ARG A 142 5.82 11.95 -4.05
CA ARG A 142 6.31 11.69 -2.69
C ARG A 142 5.29 10.92 -1.86
N LEU A 143 4.03 11.31 -1.93
CA LEU A 143 2.98 10.66 -1.16
C LEU A 143 2.72 9.23 -1.65
N CYS A 144 2.67 8.99 -2.96
CA CYS A 144 2.54 7.65 -3.52
C CYS A 144 3.69 6.74 -3.10
N ASP A 145 4.92 7.25 -3.06
CA ASP A 145 6.08 6.48 -2.63
C ASP A 145 6.06 6.20 -1.12
N MET A 146 5.59 7.14 -0.30
CA MET A 146 5.36 6.92 1.13
C MET A 146 4.29 5.84 1.37
N GLU A 147 3.19 5.85 0.62
CA GLU A 147 2.16 4.81 0.66
C GLU A 147 2.73 3.42 0.36
N LEU A 148 3.55 3.32 -0.68
CA LEU A 148 4.24 2.07 -1.03
C LEU A 148 5.17 1.61 0.08
N ALA A 149 5.95 2.52 0.67
CA ALA A 149 6.87 2.20 1.75
C ALA A 149 6.14 1.65 2.99
N ILE A 150 5.02 2.28 3.38
CA ILE A 150 4.19 1.79 4.50
C ILE A 150 3.63 0.38 4.21
N MET A 151 3.15 0.15 2.99
CA MET A 151 2.64 -1.17 2.62
C MET A 151 3.73 -2.23 2.55
N LEU A 152 4.93 -1.89 2.02
CA LEU A 152 6.08 -2.80 1.98
C LEU A 152 6.52 -3.25 3.37
N GLU A 153 6.45 -2.38 4.36
CA GLU A 153 6.80 -2.74 5.73
C GLU A 153 5.94 -3.91 6.25
N THR A 154 4.67 -3.96 5.87
CA THR A 154 3.79 -5.07 6.25
C THR A 154 4.20 -6.40 5.62
N TYR A 155 4.73 -6.38 4.39
CA TYR A 155 5.29 -7.58 3.75
C TYR A 155 6.58 -8.03 4.43
N ARG A 156 7.45 -7.07 4.80
CA ARG A 156 8.67 -7.35 5.56
C ARG A 156 8.36 -7.99 6.90
N GLU A 157 7.42 -7.44 7.65
CA GLU A 157 6.97 -7.98 8.94
C GLU A 157 6.44 -9.42 8.79
N ALA A 158 5.60 -9.66 7.78
CA ALA A 158 5.06 -10.98 7.50
C ALA A 158 6.14 -11.98 7.10
N TYR A 159 7.13 -11.57 6.31
CA TYR A 159 8.28 -12.40 5.94
C TYR A 159 9.10 -12.79 7.16
N ILE A 160 9.45 -11.82 8.02
CA ILE A 160 10.21 -12.06 9.25
C ILE A 160 9.46 -13.03 10.18
N ALA A 161 8.14 -12.86 10.33
CA ALA A 161 7.33 -13.75 11.13
C ALA A 161 7.39 -15.20 10.60
N ARG A 162 7.24 -15.38 9.28
CA ARG A 162 7.32 -16.72 8.65
C ARG A 162 8.69 -17.37 8.84
N VAL A 163 9.78 -16.60 8.72
CA VAL A 163 11.15 -17.13 8.95
C VAL A 163 11.31 -17.61 10.38
N LYS A 164 10.89 -16.81 11.37
CA LYS A 164 10.94 -17.18 12.79
C LYS A 164 10.12 -18.41 13.10
N ASP A 165 8.94 -18.55 12.51
CA ASP A 165 8.08 -19.73 12.70
C ASP A 165 8.72 -20.98 12.09
N ALA A 166 9.34 -20.88 10.91
CA ALA A 166 10.07 -21.96 10.28
C ALA A 166 11.27 -22.42 11.11
N GLU A 167 12.07 -21.50 11.64
CA GLU A 167 13.20 -21.79 12.53
C GLU A 167 12.73 -22.49 13.81
N ARG A 168 11.64 -22.02 14.41
CA ARG A 168 11.05 -22.66 15.60
C ARG A 168 10.60 -24.08 15.33
N LEU A 169 9.92 -24.32 14.20
CA LEU A 169 9.48 -25.67 13.80
C LEU A 169 10.67 -26.60 13.54
N ALA A 170 11.72 -26.11 12.89
CA ALA A 170 12.94 -26.88 12.65
C ALA A 170 13.61 -27.29 13.98
N THR A 171 13.70 -26.36 14.94
CA THR A 171 14.24 -26.65 16.29
C THR A 171 13.43 -27.74 17.02
N ILE A 172 12.10 -27.62 17.00
CA ILE A 172 11.20 -28.61 17.59
C ILE A 172 11.39 -29.97 16.92
N GLY A 173 11.50 -30.01 15.59
CA GLY A 173 11.75 -31.23 14.83
C GLY A 173 13.06 -31.91 15.21
N GLN A 174 14.13 -31.15 15.37
CA GLN A 174 15.44 -31.66 15.83
C GLN A 174 15.37 -32.25 17.23
N VAL A 175 14.73 -31.58 18.19
CA VAL A 175 14.56 -32.08 19.55
C VAL A 175 13.73 -33.36 19.57
N ALA A 176 12.62 -33.38 18.83
CA ALA A 176 11.76 -34.57 18.75
C ALA A 176 12.52 -35.79 18.13
N ALA A 177 13.35 -35.55 17.10
CA ALA A 177 14.19 -36.59 16.49
C ALA A 177 15.25 -37.13 17.46
N SER A 178 15.89 -36.24 18.26
CA SER A 178 16.87 -36.65 19.28
C SER A 178 16.23 -37.54 20.35
N ILE A 179 15.08 -37.09 20.91
CA ILE A 179 14.33 -37.86 21.91
C ILE A 179 13.89 -39.21 21.32
N GLY A 180 13.38 -39.24 20.08
CA GLY A 180 12.98 -40.45 19.41
C GLY A 180 14.14 -41.44 19.18
N HIS A 181 15.35 -40.92 18.98
CA HIS A 181 16.56 -41.75 18.86
C HIS A 181 16.99 -42.35 20.22
N GLU A 182 16.96 -41.56 21.29
CA GLU A 182 17.28 -42.01 22.66
C GLU A 182 16.29 -43.05 23.16
N LEU A 183 14.99 -42.89 22.86
CA LEU A 183 13.97 -43.88 23.25
C LEU A 183 14.06 -45.22 22.48
N ARG A 184 14.63 -45.21 21.29
CA ARG A 184 14.83 -46.46 20.48
C ARG A 184 16.12 -47.21 20.79
N ASN A 185 17.04 -46.59 21.50
CA ASN A 185 18.32 -47.20 21.91
C ASN A 185 18.41 -47.19 23.44
N PRO A 186 17.62 -48.01 24.18
CA PRO A 186 17.84 -48.23 25.59
C PRO A 186 19.14 -49.07 25.71
N LEU A 187 20.03 -48.67 26.64
CA LEU A 187 21.25 -49.37 27.05
C LEU A 187 21.00 -50.86 27.33
#